data_dee9d9458d29f0dc857a5953e2ee09ec
#
_entry.id   dee9d9458d29f0dc857a5953e2ee09ec
#
_cell.length_a   1.000
_cell.length_b   1.000
_cell.length_c   1.000
_cell.angle_alpha   90.00
_cell.angle_beta   90.00
_cell.angle_gamma   90.00
#
_symmetry.space_group_name_H-M   'P 1'
#
loop_
_entity.id
_entity.type
_entity.pdbx_description
1 polymer ?
#
loop_
_entity_poly.entity_id
_entity_poly.type
_entity_poly.pdbx_seq_one_letter_code
_entity_poly.pdbx_strand_id
1 'polypeptide(L)'
;NEILNIQAAGLAKRLRHTGCKSAVIGLSGGLDSTLALLVTIRAFDQLNLDRKGIVSVTMPCFGTTNRTYDNAVKLAQELGTTLKEISIEKAVLQHFKDIGHDPAVQDVTYENGQARERTQILMNIANQAGGLVIGTGDMSELALGWATYNGDHMSMYGVNCSVPKTLVRFLVQYFADNSGEGTLKEVLYDILDTPVSPELLPPKEGEIAQKTEDIVGPYELHDFFLYHMLRFGYMPSKIYRLAKIT
;
A
#
# COMPACT_ATOMS: atom_id res chain seq x y z
N ASN A 1 -10.25 10.84 -12.67
CA ASN A 1 -10.41 9.70 -13.57
C ASN A 1 -9.19 9.48 -14.48
N GLU A 2 -8.60 10.55 -15.05
CA GLU A 2 -7.45 10.44 -15.97
C GLU A 2 -6.23 9.79 -15.31
N ILE A 3 -5.86 10.19 -14.10
CA ILE A 3 -4.72 9.63 -13.36
C ILE A 3 -4.89 8.12 -13.16
N LEU A 4 -6.06 7.67 -12.69
CA LEU A 4 -6.37 6.26 -12.54
C LEU A 4 -6.28 5.49 -13.86
N ASN A 5 -6.69 6.12 -14.97
CA ASN A 5 -6.57 5.51 -16.30
C ASN A 5 -5.10 5.38 -16.74
N ILE A 6 -4.26 6.38 -16.45
CA ILE A 6 -2.82 6.34 -16.76
C ILE A 6 -2.14 5.22 -15.98
N GLN A 7 -2.39 5.14 -14.67
CA GLN A 7 -1.86 4.06 -13.81
C GLN A 7 -2.30 2.68 -14.32
N ALA A 8 -3.60 2.51 -14.59
CA ALA A 8 -4.16 1.24 -15.06
C ALA A 8 -3.61 0.86 -16.45
N ALA A 9 -3.47 1.81 -17.36
CA ALA A 9 -2.92 1.57 -18.70
C ALA A 9 -1.44 1.12 -18.63
N GLY A 10 -0.65 1.70 -17.71
CA GLY A 10 0.72 1.29 -17.45
C GLY A 10 0.81 -0.17 -17.00
N LEU A 11 0.00 -0.56 -16.01
CA LEU A 11 -0.06 -1.94 -15.52
C LEU A 11 -0.62 -2.89 -16.61
N ALA A 12 -1.67 -2.51 -17.31
CA ALA A 12 -2.24 -3.30 -18.41
C ALA A 12 -1.22 -3.57 -19.51
N LYS A 13 -0.40 -2.56 -19.87
CA LYS A 13 0.70 -2.74 -20.82
C LYS A 13 1.73 -3.75 -20.33
N ARG A 14 2.08 -3.72 -19.04
CA ARG A 14 3.03 -4.65 -18.41
C ARG A 14 2.48 -6.07 -18.42
N LEU A 15 1.25 -6.27 -17.97
CA LEU A 15 0.59 -7.59 -17.95
C LEU A 15 0.51 -8.19 -19.37
N ARG A 16 0.12 -7.39 -20.37
CA ARG A 16 0.07 -7.82 -21.75
C ARG A 16 1.45 -8.22 -22.30
N HIS A 17 2.49 -7.45 -21.98
CA HIS A 17 3.85 -7.71 -22.42
C HIS A 17 4.43 -8.99 -21.84
N THR A 18 4.20 -9.24 -20.55
CA THR A 18 4.67 -10.44 -19.84
C THR A 18 3.80 -11.68 -20.09
N GLY A 19 2.58 -11.50 -20.59
CA GLY A 19 1.60 -12.58 -20.72
C GLY A 19 0.97 -13.01 -19.40
N CYS A 20 1.26 -12.30 -18.30
CA CYS A 20 0.71 -12.63 -16.98
C CYS A 20 -0.79 -12.36 -16.92
N LYS A 21 -1.54 -13.31 -16.36
CA LYS A 21 -2.99 -13.23 -16.13
C LYS A 21 -3.32 -13.17 -14.63
N SER A 22 -2.31 -13.05 -13.79
CA SER A 22 -2.44 -12.92 -12.35
C SER A 22 -1.64 -11.74 -11.83
N ALA A 23 -2.16 -11.09 -10.78
CA ALA A 23 -1.49 -10.05 -10.02
C ALA A 23 -1.65 -10.35 -8.52
N VAL A 24 -0.59 -10.16 -7.73
CA VAL A 24 -0.58 -10.43 -6.30
C VAL A 24 -0.35 -9.11 -5.56
N ILE A 25 -1.20 -8.80 -4.58
CA ILE A 25 -1.14 -7.55 -3.82
C ILE A 25 -1.21 -7.87 -2.34
N GLY A 26 -0.28 -7.31 -1.56
CA GLY A 26 -0.41 -7.24 -0.11
C GLY A 26 -1.47 -6.20 0.26
N LEU A 27 -2.57 -6.64 0.87
CA LEU A 27 -3.69 -5.79 1.25
C LEU A 27 -3.69 -5.59 2.76
N SER A 28 -3.25 -4.41 3.20
CA SER A 28 -3.18 -4.04 4.61
C SER A 28 -4.51 -3.45 5.14
N GLY A 29 -5.37 -2.97 4.25
CA GLY A 29 -6.53 -2.15 4.61
C GLY A 29 -6.22 -0.66 4.75
N GLY A 30 -5.00 -0.23 4.38
CA GLY A 30 -4.59 1.17 4.31
C GLY A 30 -4.75 1.78 2.91
N LEU A 31 -4.53 3.10 2.81
CA LEU A 31 -4.75 3.90 1.59
C LEU A 31 -3.98 3.38 0.37
N ASP A 32 -2.69 3.09 0.54
CA ASP A 32 -1.79 2.77 -0.58
C ASP A 32 -2.13 1.42 -1.21
N SER A 33 -2.36 0.40 -0.38
CA SER A 33 -2.79 -0.91 -0.84
C SER A 33 -4.19 -0.88 -1.47
N THR A 34 -5.06 -0.01 -0.96
CA THR A 34 -6.40 0.22 -1.53
C THR A 34 -6.28 0.83 -2.93
N LEU A 35 -5.53 1.92 -3.10
CA LEU A 35 -5.35 2.52 -4.43
C LEU A 35 -4.72 1.52 -5.41
N ALA A 36 -3.69 0.77 -4.97
CA ALA A 36 -3.05 -0.23 -5.81
C ALA A 36 -4.03 -1.31 -6.28
N LEU A 37 -4.94 -1.75 -5.40
CA LEU A 37 -5.98 -2.71 -5.75
C LEU A 37 -6.98 -2.11 -6.76
N LEU A 38 -7.47 -0.88 -6.54
CA LEU A 38 -8.40 -0.21 -7.44
C LEU A 38 -7.81 -0.01 -8.85
N VAL A 39 -6.53 0.37 -8.94
CA VAL A 39 -5.80 0.49 -10.21
C VAL A 39 -5.66 -0.87 -10.88
N THR A 40 -5.37 -1.93 -10.11
CA THR A 40 -5.23 -3.29 -10.63
C THR A 40 -6.55 -3.84 -11.17
N ILE A 41 -7.65 -3.64 -10.47
CA ILE A 41 -9.01 -3.95 -10.95
C ILE A 41 -9.26 -3.29 -12.30
N ARG A 42 -9.00 -1.97 -12.39
CA ARG A 42 -9.20 -1.22 -13.63
C ARG A 42 -8.32 -1.74 -14.79
N ALA A 43 -7.08 -2.15 -14.51
CA ALA A 43 -6.20 -2.75 -15.51
C ALA A 43 -6.71 -4.11 -15.99
N PHE A 44 -7.24 -4.94 -15.09
CA PHE A 44 -7.84 -6.24 -15.43
C PHE A 44 -9.11 -6.06 -16.26
N ASP A 45 -9.99 -5.13 -15.88
CA ASP A 45 -11.20 -4.80 -16.65
C ASP A 45 -10.85 -4.31 -18.07
N GLN A 46 -9.83 -3.44 -18.22
CA GLN A 46 -9.34 -2.98 -19.54
C GLN A 46 -8.80 -4.12 -20.43
N LEU A 47 -8.29 -5.19 -19.82
CA LEU A 47 -7.76 -6.36 -20.53
C LEU A 47 -8.80 -7.48 -20.69
N ASN A 48 -10.02 -7.30 -20.16
CA ASN A 48 -11.04 -8.34 -20.05
C ASN A 48 -10.52 -9.61 -19.34
N LEU A 49 -9.67 -9.43 -18.32
CA LEU A 49 -9.21 -10.51 -17.44
C LEU A 49 -10.17 -10.69 -16.28
N ASP A 50 -10.29 -11.95 -15.82
CA ASP A 50 -11.10 -12.26 -14.65
C ASP A 50 -10.46 -11.64 -13.39
N ARG A 51 -11.23 -10.88 -12.62
CA ARG A 51 -10.80 -10.30 -11.33
C ARG A 51 -10.35 -11.36 -10.32
N LYS A 52 -10.79 -12.60 -10.45
CA LYS A 52 -10.29 -13.74 -9.68
C LYS A 52 -8.79 -14.03 -9.91
N GLY A 53 -8.22 -13.54 -11.01
CA GLY A 53 -6.76 -13.53 -11.23
C GLY A 53 -6.01 -12.55 -10.35
N ILE A 54 -6.69 -11.62 -9.65
CA ILE A 54 -6.09 -10.73 -8.66
C ILE A 54 -6.13 -11.45 -7.31
N VAL A 55 -4.96 -11.76 -6.77
CA VAL A 55 -4.80 -12.40 -5.47
C VAL A 55 -4.49 -11.32 -4.44
N SER A 56 -5.48 -10.94 -3.67
CA SER A 56 -5.38 -10.02 -2.53
C SER A 56 -4.95 -10.82 -1.29
N VAL A 57 -3.80 -10.49 -0.72
CA VAL A 57 -3.23 -11.23 0.42
C VAL A 57 -3.21 -10.33 1.65
N THR A 58 -4.00 -10.66 2.68
CA THR A 58 -3.87 -10.02 3.99
C THR A 58 -3.02 -10.89 4.91
N MET A 59 -2.07 -10.25 5.58
CA MET A 59 -1.05 -10.93 6.38
C MET A 59 -0.97 -10.33 7.79
N PRO A 60 -1.96 -10.65 8.65
CA PRO A 60 -1.99 -10.11 10.00
C PRO A 60 -0.76 -10.54 10.81
N CYS A 61 -0.23 -9.60 11.60
CA CYS A 61 0.86 -9.77 12.54
C CYS A 61 0.62 -8.87 13.76
N PHE A 62 1.64 -8.63 14.57
CA PHE A 62 1.57 -7.95 15.87
C PHE A 62 0.95 -6.54 15.83
N GLY A 63 1.14 -5.79 14.72
CA GLY A 63 0.65 -4.43 14.58
C GLY A 63 -0.71 -4.30 13.88
N THR A 64 -1.28 -5.40 13.37
CA THR A 64 -2.54 -5.36 12.63
C THR A 64 -3.71 -5.13 13.57
N THR A 65 -4.54 -4.12 13.28
CA THR A 65 -5.77 -3.86 14.03
C THR A 65 -6.95 -4.61 13.41
N ASN A 66 -7.99 -4.87 14.21
CA ASN A 66 -9.22 -5.48 13.69
C ASN A 66 -9.86 -4.63 12.58
N ARG A 67 -9.81 -3.29 12.72
CA ARG A 67 -10.38 -2.35 11.74
C ARG A 67 -9.73 -2.49 10.36
N THR A 68 -8.39 -2.44 10.31
CA THR A 68 -7.66 -2.53 9.04
C THR A 68 -7.77 -3.93 8.42
N TYR A 69 -7.76 -4.97 9.25
CA TYR A 69 -8.02 -6.33 8.79
C TYR A 69 -9.42 -6.48 8.17
N ASP A 70 -10.47 -6.02 8.85
CA ASP A 70 -11.85 -6.08 8.36
C ASP A 70 -12.01 -5.29 7.05
N ASN A 71 -11.37 -4.12 6.94
CA ASN A 71 -11.36 -3.32 5.72
C ASN A 71 -10.71 -4.06 4.56
N ALA A 72 -9.57 -4.71 4.78
CA ALA A 72 -8.89 -5.50 3.76
C ALA A 72 -9.77 -6.65 3.24
N VAL A 73 -10.40 -7.38 4.15
CA VAL A 73 -11.29 -8.52 3.82
C VAL A 73 -12.50 -8.05 3.03
N LYS A 74 -13.24 -7.06 3.55
CA LYS A 74 -14.42 -6.51 2.89
C LYS A 74 -14.11 -5.94 1.51
N LEU A 75 -13.02 -5.16 1.40
CA LEU A 75 -12.59 -4.57 0.14
C LEU A 75 -12.30 -5.65 -0.93
N ALA A 76 -11.57 -6.71 -0.58
CA ALA A 76 -11.29 -7.81 -1.50
C ALA A 76 -12.56 -8.55 -1.95
N GLN A 77 -13.52 -8.75 -1.04
CA GLN A 77 -14.81 -9.40 -1.32
C GLN A 77 -15.67 -8.54 -2.25
N GLU A 78 -15.85 -7.26 -1.93
CA GLU A 78 -16.67 -6.32 -2.72
C GLU A 78 -16.13 -6.11 -4.13
N LEU A 79 -14.79 -6.13 -4.30
CA LEU A 79 -14.16 -6.00 -5.60
C LEU A 79 -14.04 -7.33 -6.38
N GLY A 80 -14.48 -8.45 -5.78
CA GLY A 80 -14.55 -9.75 -6.42
C GLY A 80 -13.20 -10.43 -6.69
N THR A 81 -12.15 -10.08 -5.93
CA THR A 81 -10.81 -10.68 -6.06
C THR A 81 -10.70 -12.03 -5.34
N THR A 82 -9.59 -12.72 -5.50
CA THR A 82 -9.26 -13.92 -4.71
C THR A 82 -8.57 -13.49 -3.43
N LEU A 83 -9.24 -13.63 -2.29
CA LEU A 83 -8.67 -13.32 -0.98
C LEU A 83 -7.87 -14.51 -0.44
N LYS A 84 -6.68 -14.22 0.08
CA LYS A 84 -5.87 -15.13 0.91
C LYS A 84 -5.55 -14.46 2.24
N GLU A 85 -5.81 -15.17 3.32
CA GLU A 85 -5.53 -14.74 4.70
C GLU A 85 -4.41 -15.59 5.26
N ILE A 86 -3.24 -15.00 5.55
CA ILE A 86 -2.05 -15.72 5.97
C ILE A 86 -1.46 -15.00 7.19
N SER A 87 -1.69 -15.54 8.39
CA SER A 87 -0.99 -15.04 9.58
C SER A 87 0.50 -15.34 9.48
N ILE A 88 1.32 -14.31 9.62
CA ILE A 88 2.79 -14.44 9.57
C ILE A 88 3.44 -14.52 10.96
N GLU A 89 2.66 -14.42 12.03
CA GLU A 89 3.16 -14.34 13.39
C GLU A 89 4.11 -15.49 13.75
N LYS A 90 3.72 -16.75 13.44
CA LYS A 90 4.55 -17.93 13.76
C LYS A 90 5.86 -17.92 12.99
N ALA A 91 5.86 -17.53 11.73
CA ALA A 91 7.04 -17.46 10.89
C ALA A 91 8.01 -16.39 11.40
N VAL A 92 7.49 -15.20 11.73
CA VAL A 92 8.28 -14.11 12.29
C VAL A 92 8.87 -14.46 13.64
N LEU A 93 8.10 -15.08 14.56
CA LEU A 93 8.62 -15.55 15.86
C LEU A 93 9.69 -16.62 15.69
N GLN A 94 9.52 -17.54 14.74
CA GLN A 94 10.56 -18.55 14.44
C GLN A 94 11.83 -17.89 13.92
N HIS A 95 11.68 -16.91 12.99
CA HIS A 95 12.82 -16.14 12.48
C HIS A 95 13.57 -15.40 13.59
N PHE A 96 12.85 -14.72 14.50
CA PHE A 96 13.46 -14.03 15.64
C PHE A 96 14.25 -15.01 16.52
N LYS A 97 13.68 -16.17 16.81
CA LYS A 97 14.39 -17.22 17.55
C LYS A 97 15.67 -17.67 16.86
N ASP A 98 15.63 -17.88 15.54
CA ASP A 98 16.76 -18.38 14.75
C ASP A 98 17.93 -17.38 14.71
N ILE A 99 17.64 -16.06 14.71
CA ILE A 99 18.65 -14.99 14.73
C ILE A 99 19.01 -14.52 16.14
N GLY A 100 18.37 -15.05 17.19
CA GLY A 100 18.60 -14.66 18.59
C GLY A 100 18.05 -13.30 18.96
N HIS A 101 17.02 -12.80 18.23
CA HIS A 101 16.34 -11.53 18.54
C HIS A 101 15.24 -11.74 19.59
N ASP A 102 15.21 -10.88 20.62
CA ASP A 102 14.15 -10.91 21.64
C ASP A 102 12.88 -10.20 21.10
N PRO A 103 11.75 -10.90 20.96
CA PRO A 103 10.49 -10.29 20.48
C PRO A 103 9.95 -9.15 21.34
N ALA A 104 10.44 -9.01 22.60
CA ALA A 104 10.09 -7.88 23.45
C ALA A 104 10.78 -6.56 23.03
N VAL A 105 11.86 -6.66 22.24
CA VAL A 105 12.60 -5.49 21.72
C VAL A 105 12.00 -5.06 20.39
N GLN A 106 11.21 -4.00 20.42
CA GLN A 106 10.51 -3.44 19.26
C GLN A 106 11.40 -2.43 18.52
N ASP A 107 12.48 -2.91 17.93
CA ASP A 107 13.45 -2.14 17.15
C ASP A 107 13.27 -2.32 15.63
N VAL A 108 14.20 -1.79 14.85
CA VAL A 108 14.23 -1.93 13.39
C VAL A 108 14.27 -3.39 12.91
N THR A 109 14.83 -4.32 13.71
CA THR A 109 14.85 -5.76 13.40
C THR A 109 13.45 -6.34 13.51
N TYR A 110 12.72 -5.94 14.55
CA TYR A 110 11.33 -6.34 14.77
C TYR A 110 10.41 -5.90 13.63
N GLU A 111 10.54 -4.63 13.19
CA GLU A 111 9.73 -4.09 12.08
C GLU A 111 10.11 -4.73 10.74
N ASN A 112 11.40 -4.74 10.40
CA ASN A 112 11.90 -5.29 9.14
C ASN A 112 11.64 -6.79 9.00
N GLY A 113 11.70 -7.55 10.09
CA GLY A 113 11.39 -8.98 10.10
C GLY A 113 9.97 -9.26 9.59
N GLN A 114 8.99 -8.51 10.08
CA GLN A 114 7.60 -8.63 9.64
C GLN A 114 7.41 -8.22 8.17
N ALA A 115 7.99 -7.08 7.78
CA ALA A 115 7.84 -6.56 6.41
C ALA A 115 8.48 -7.50 5.37
N ARG A 116 9.65 -8.07 5.67
CA ARG A 116 10.32 -9.02 4.78
C ARG A 116 9.59 -10.35 4.67
N GLU A 117 8.99 -10.84 5.75
CA GLU A 117 8.16 -12.06 5.70
C GLU A 117 6.95 -11.85 4.79
N ARG A 118 6.26 -10.70 4.88
CA ARG A 118 5.17 -10.36 3.95
C ARG A 118 5.64 -10.36 2.50
N THR A 119 6.78 -9.73 2.23
CA THR A 119 7.34 -9.66 0.88
C THR A 119 7.69 -11.05 0.34
N GLN A 120 8.32 -11.91 1.14
CA GLN A 120 8.65 -13.29 0.77
C GLN A 120 7.40 -14.07 0.36
N ILE A 121 6.33 -13.98 1.14
CA ILE A 121 5.06 -14.64 0.85
C ILE A 121 4.47 -14.14 -0.47
N LEU A 122 4.40 -12.81 -0.68
CA LEU A 122 3.85 -12.22 -1.91
C LEU A 122 4.63 -12.68 -3.15
N MET A 123 5.96 -12.67 -3.09
CA MET A 123 6.82 -13.10 -4.20
C MET A 123 6.62 -14.58 -4.53
N ASN A 124 6.51 -15.43 -3.52
CA ASN A 124 6.30 -16.87 -3.70
C ASN A 124 4.89 -17.18 -4.26
N ILE A 125 3.85 -16.46 -3.78
CA ILE A 125 2.50 -16.60 -4.34
C ILE A 125 2.49 -16.14 -5.80
N ALA A 126 3.19 -15.07 -6.15
CA ALA A 126 3.29 -14.61 -7.53
C ALA A 126 3.96 -15.65 -8.42
N ASN A 127 5.01 -16.32 -7.95
CA ASN A 127 5.64 -17.43 -8.66
C ASN A 127 4.68 -18.61 -8.87
N GLN A 128 3.93 -19.00 -7.84
CA GLN A 128 2.91 -20.06 -7.94
C GLN A 128 1.79 -19.72 -8.92
N ALA A 129 1.35 -18.46 -8.93
CA ALA A 129 0.26 -17.99 -9.76
C ALA A 129 0.69 -17.61 -11.20
N GLY A 130 1.99 -17.61 -11.50
CA GLY A 130 2.53 -17.10 -12.77
C GLY A 130 2.21 -15.63 -12.99
N GLY A 131 2.24 -14.83 -11.90
CA GLY A 131 1.78 -13.45 -11.87
C GLY A 131 2.87 -12.45 -11.47
N LEU A 132 2.46 -11.20 -11.27
CA LEU A 132 3.31 -10.11 -10.83
C LEU A 132 2.91 -9.64 -9.42
N VAL A 133 3.90 -9.35 -8.56
CA VAL A 133 3.68 -8.61 -7.32
C VAL A 133 3.49 -7.13 -7.65
N ILE A 134 2.35 -6.58 -7.26
CA ILE A 134 2.02 -5.17 -7.45
C ILE A 134 2.45 -4.39 -6.19
N GLY A 135 3.31 -3.40 -6.39
CA GLY A 135 3.79 -2.54 -5.32
C GLY A 135 2.78 -1.46 -4.97
N THR A 136 2.70 -1.18 -3.69
CA THR A 136 1.75 -0.23 -3.10
C THR A 136 2.38 1.10 -2.72
N GLY A 137 3.72 1.17 -2.52
CA GLY A 137 4.44 2.36 -2.11
C GLY A 137 4.23 3.54 -3.05
N ASP A 138 4.01 4.72 -2.48
CA ASP A 138 3.75 5.95 -3.21
C ASP A 138 5.01 6.81 -3.44
N MET A 139 4.86 7.92 -4.16
CA MET A 139 5.98 8.80 -4.49
C MET A 139 6.55 9.50 -3.26
N SER A 140 5.72 9.87 -2.29
CA SER A 140 6.15 10.60 -1.08
C SER A 140 7.00 9.71 -0.18
N GLU A 141 6.59 8.45 0.02
CA GLU A 141 7.36 7.44 0.75
C GLU A 141 8.70 7.17 0.08
N LEU A 142 8.71 7.00 -1.24
CA LEU A 142 9.95 6.80 -2.01
C LEU A 142 10.89 7.99 -1.92
N ALA A 143 10.37 9.22 -1.98
CA ALA A 143 11.18 10.44 -1.88
C ALA A 143 11.77 10.65 -0.49
N LEU A 144 11.03 10.29 0.57
CA LEU A 144 11.48 10.37 1.96
C LEU A 144 12.40 9.19 2.35
N GLY A 145 12.44 8.11 1.56
CA GLY A 145 13.05 6.85 1.97
C GLY A 145 12.29 6.17 3.12
N TRP A 146 11.00 6.48 3.27
CA TRP A 146 10.13 5.93 4.29
C TRP A 146 9.65 4.54 3.89
N ALA A 147 10.46 3.55 4.16
CA ALA A 147 10.17 2.14 3.86
C ALA A 147 11.00 1.22 4.74
N THR A 148 10.48 0.03 5.01
CA THR A 148 11.25 -1.07 5.61
C THR A 148 12.16 -1.68 4.55
N TYR A 149 13.49 -1.51 4.72
CA TYR A 149 14.48 -1.87 3.69
C TYR A 149 14.38 -3.34 3.26
N ASN A 150 14.23 -3.56 1.96
CA ASN A 150 13.98 -4.87 1.34
C ASN A 150 12.73 -5.60 1.88
N GLY A 151 11.74 -4.85 2.32
CA GLY A 151 10.43 -5.32 2.76
C GLY A 151 9.32 -4.76 1.87
N ASP A 152 8.49 -3.91 2.46
CA ASP A 152 7.25 -3.38 1.89
C ASP A 152 7.39 -2.63 0.55
N HIS A 153 8.55 -2.03 0.25
CA HIS A 153 8.81 -1.37 -1.04
C HIS A 153 9.19 -2.34 -2.18
N MET A 154 9.45 -3.61 -1.86
CA MET A 154 9.84 -4.61 -2.86
C MET A 154 8.63 -5.09 -3.66
N SER A 155 8.69 -4.93 -4.97
CA SER A 155 7.64 -5.37 -5.88
C SER A 155 8.17 -5.60 -7.30
N MET A 156 7.33 -6.17 -8.17
CA MET A 156 7.66 -6.33 -9.58
C MET A 156 7.13 -5.19 -10.44
N TYR A 157 6.08 -4.48 -9.98
CA TYR A 157 5.55 -3.28 -10.61
C TYR A 157 4.85 -2.37 -9.60
N GLY A 158 5.39 -1.18 -9.37
CA GLY A 158 4.82 -0.18 -8.46
C GLY A 158 3.81 0.71 -9.17
N VAL A 159 2.52 0.55 -8.88
CA VAL A 159 1.45 1.34 -9.55
C VAL A 159 1.29 2.75 -8.97
N ASN A 160 1.73 2.99 -7.73
CA ASN A 160 1.59 4.27 -7.05
C ASN A 160 2.89 5.10 -7.03
N CYS A 161 3.99 4.59 -7.58
CA CYS A 161 5.34 5.17 -7.44
C CYS A 161 5.48 6.62 -7.98
N SER A 162 4.55 7.09 -8.79
CA SER A 162 4.51 8.46 -9.30
C SER A 162 3.35 9.30 -8.74
N VAL A 163 2.63 8.79 -7.74
CA VAL A 163 1.48 9.44 -7.11
C VAL A 163 1.84 9.85 -5.69
N PRO A 164 1.81 11.15 -5.33
CA PRO A 164 2.09 11.59 -3.96
C PRO A 164 0.97 11.20 -3.01
N LYS A 165 1.28 11.08 -1.71
CA LYS A 165 0.37 10.61 -0.66
C LYS A 165 -0.95 11.38 -0.62
N THR A 166 -0.92 12.70 -0.74
CA THR A 166 -2.13 13.54 -0.76
C THR A 166 -3.03 13.21 -1.95
N LEU A 167 -2.43 12.90 -3.10
CA LEU A 167 -3.18 12.49 -4.29
C LEU A 167 -3.68 11.05 -4.19
N VAL A 168 -2.96 10.14 -3.51
CA VAL A 168 -3.47 8.79 -3.19
C VAL A 168 -4.81 8.89 -2.45
N ARG A 169 -4.85 9.72 -1.39
CA ARG A 169 -6.06 9.98 -0.61
C ARG A 169 -7.20 10.52 -1.47
N PHE A 170 -6.91 11.51 -2.28
CA PHE A 170 -7.89 12.11 -3.19
C PHE A 170 -8.45 11.08 -4.21
N LEU A 171 -7.60 10.21 -4.76
CA LEU A 171 -8.03 9.21 -5.73
C LEU A 171 -8.90 8.11 -5.11
N VAL A 172 -8.60 7.69 -3.89
CA VAL A 172 -9.45 6.75 -3.13
C VAL A 172 -10.80 7.39 -2.83
N GLN A 173 -10.82 8.66 -2.38
CA GLN A 173 -12.05 9.42 -2.15
C GLN A 173 -12.87 9.55 -3.44
N TYR A 174 -12.22 9.95 -4.55
CA TYR A 174 -12.88 10.04 -5.85
C TYR A 174 -13.53 8.71 -6.25
N PHE A 175 -12.87 7.59 -5.97
CA PHE A 175 -13.43 6.27 -6.26
C PHE A 175 -14.64 5.97 -5.37
N ALA A 176 -14.56 6.28 -4.06
CA ALA A 176 -15.65 6.13 -3.12
C ALA A 176 -16.90 6.94 -3.53
N ASP A 177 -16.70 8.20 -3.95
CA ASP A 177 -17.78 9.10 -4.41
C ASP A 177 -18.49 8.59 -5.66
N ASN A 178 -17.81 7.79 -6.49
CA ASN A 178 -18.31 7.28 -7.77
C ASN A 178 -18.67 5.77 -7.74
N SER A 179 -18.55 5.09 -6.59
CA SER A 179 -18.83 3.65 -6.48
C SER A 179 -20.31 3.29 -6.28
N GLY A 180 -21.19 4.28 -6.19
CA GLY A 180 -22.60 4.08 -5.79
C GLY A 180 -22.75 3.87 -4.28
N GLU A 181 -23.99 3.75 -3.83
CA GLU A 181 -24.27 3.46 -2.40
C GLU A 181 -24.08 1.98 -2.10
N GLY A 182 -23.52 1.64 -0.93
CA GLY A 182 -23.31 0.26 -0.48
C GLY A 182 -22.00 0.04 0.28
N THR A 183 -21.75 -1.21 0.62
CA THR A 183 -20.61 -1.65 1.46
C THR A 183 -19.26 -1.16 0.94
N LEU A 184 -19.07 -1.18 -0.39
CA LEU A 184 -17.79 -0.71 -0.96
C LEU A 184 -17.52 0.75 -0.62
N LYS A 185 -18.52 1.63 -0.74
CA LYS A 185 -18.41 3.05 -0.39
C LYS A 185 -18.10 3.23 1.10
N GLU A 186 -18.81 2.52 1.97
CA GLU A 186 -18.60 2.56 3.42
C GLU A 186 -17.16 2.15 3.79
N VAL A 187 -16.68 1.04 3.25
CA VAL A 187 -15.30 0.56 3.48
C VAL A 187 -14.25 1.56 3.00
N LEU A 188 -14.45 2.15 1.83
CA LEU A 188 -13.50 3.14 1.30
C LEU A 188 -13.46 4.41 2.17
N TYR A 189 -14.59 4.86 2.71
CA TYR A 189 -14.60 5.99 3.64
C TYR A 189 -13.99 5.62 4.99
N ASP A 190 -14.21 4.40 5.50
CA ASP A 190 -13.55 3.93 6.73
C ASP A 190 -12.02 3.88 6.58
N ILE A 191 -11.53 3.46 5.40
CA ILE A 191 -10.11 3.50 5.07
C ILE A 191 -9.58 4.95 5.03
N LEU A 192 -10.35 5.88 4.44
CA LEU A 192 -10.01 7.31 4.40
C LEU A 192 -9.91 7.94 5.79
N ASP A 193 -10.73 7.48 6.74
CA ASP A 193 -10.75 7.95 8.12
C ASP A 193 -9.70 7.26 9.01
N THR A 194 -9.01 6.25 8.47
CA THR A 194 -7.94 5.54 9.22
C THR A 194 -6.63 6.33 9.11
N PRO A 195 -5.94 6.60 10.23
CA PRO A 195 -4.63 7.25 10.22
C PRO A 195 -3.60 6.43 9.45
N VAL A 196 -2.69 7.12 8.73
CA VAL A 196 -1.59 6.45 8.01
C VAL A 196 -0.58 5.91 9.02
N SER A 197 -0.33 4.60 8.95
CA SER A 197 0.58 3.87 9.84
C SER A 197 1.22 2.68 9.14
N PRO A 198 2.48 2.34 9.44
CA PRO A 198 3.10 1.12 8.93
C PRO A 198 2.56 -0.16 9.57
N GLU A 199 1.79 -0.07 10.67
CA GLU A 199 1.18 -1.20 11.41
C GLU A 199 2.16 -2.35 11.75
N LEU A 200 3.37 -1.99 12.16
CA LEU A 200 4.42 -2.95 12.54
C LEU A 200 4.57 -3.10 14.05
N LEU A 201 4.20 -2.05 14.81
CA LEU A 201 4.22 -2.07 16.28
C LEU A 201 2.86 -2.47 16.84
N PRO A 202 2.81 -3.25 17.93
CA PRO A 202 1.56 -3.62 18.58
C PRO A 202 0.72 -2.39 18.93
N PRO A 203 -0.61 -2.43 18.73
CA PRO A 203 -1.49 -1.31 19.07
C PRO A 203 -1.45 -1.02 20.58
N LYS A 204 -1.52 0.25 20.94
CA LYS A 204 -1.65 0.69 22.33
C LYS A 204 -3.13 0.94 22.62
N GLU A 205 -3.68 0.25 23.62
CA GLU A 205 -5.10 0.38 24.03
C GLU A 205 -6.11 0.20 22.88
N GLY A 206 -5.74 -0.60 21.84
CA GLY A 206 -6.57 -0.85 20.67
C GLY A 206 -6.46 0.21 19.56
N GLU A 207 -5.66 1.26 19.78
CA GLU A 207 -5.38 2.30 18.78
C GLU A 207 -4.03 2.09 18.10
N ILE A 208 -3.87 2.68 16.92
CA ILE A 208 -2.63 2.67 16.13
C ILE A 208 -1.50 3.30 16.96
N ALA A 209 -0.45 2.52 17.24
CA ALA A 209 0.66 2.96 18.10
C ALA A 209 1.60 3.98 17.44
N GLN A 210 1.68 4.01 16.10
CA GLN A 210 2.62 4.83 15.37
C GLN A 210 1.91 5.51 14.19
N LYS A 211 1.80 6.83 14.23
CA LYS A 211 1.34 7.64 13.11
C LYS A 211 2.53 8.10 12.30
N THR A 212 2.53 7.86 11.00
CA THR A 212 3.65 8.20 10.11
C THR A 212 3.96 9.69 10.14
N GLU A 213 2.95 10.56 10.10
CA GLU A 213 3.14 12.01 10.07
C GLU A 213 3.72 12.60 11.37
N ASP A 214 3.62 11.91 12.50
CA ASP A 214 4.28 12.31 13.74
C ASP A 214 5.81 12.16 13.65
N ILE A 215 6.29 11.32 12.75
CA ILE A 215 7.72 11.04 12.55
C ILE A 215 8.29 11.84 11.39
N VAL A 216 7.64 11.78 10.23
CA VAL A 216 8.15 12.39 9.00
C VAL A 216 7.62 13.80 8.76
N GLY A 217 6.59 14.23 9.47
CA GLY A 217 5.88 15.49 9.25
C GLY A 217 4.70 15.34 8.27
N PRO A 218 3.89 16.42 8.09
CA PRO A 218 2.69 16.39 7.26
C PRO A 218 3.00 16.12 5.79
N TYR A 219 2.28 15.19 5.18
CA TYR A 219 2.45 14.87 3.75
C TYR A 219 2.11 16.03 2.83
N GLU A 220 1.21 16.94 3.21
CA GLU A 220 0.89 18.15 2.46
C GLU A 220 2.15 19.00 2.20
N LEU A 221 3.02 19.13 3.20
CA LEU A 221 4.28 19.87 3.03
C LEU A 221 5.26 19.12 2.14
N HIS A 222 5.42 17.81 2.32
CA HIS A 222 6.30 17.01 1.48
C HIS A 222 5.87 17.05 0.02
N ASP A 223 4.60 16.85 -0.24
CA ASP A 223 4.03 16.83 -1.59
C ASP A 223 4.09 18.21 -2.25
N PHE A 224 3.90 19.30 -1.48
CA PHE A 224 4.12 20.66 -1.96
C PHE A 224 5.57 20.86 -2.45
N PHE A 225 6.56 20.42 -1.65
CA PHE A 225 7.97 20.50 -2.04
C PHE A 225 8.27 19.64 -3.26
N LEU A 226 7.82 18.40 -3.27
CA LEU A 226 8.00 17.47 -4.39
C LEU A 226 7.39 18.02 -5.69
N TYR A 227 6.17 18.55 -5.64
CA TYR A 227 5.51 19.14 -6.80
C TYR A 227 6.34 20.27 -7.41
N HIS A 228 6.76 21.22 -6.60
CA HIS A 228 7.53 22.38 -7.08
C HIS A 228 8.92 22.01 -7.57
N MET A 229 9.56 21.03 -6.93
CA MET A 229 10.88 20.53 -7.35
C MET A 229 10.79 19.76 -8.68
N LEU A 230 9.89 18.80 -8.75
CA LEU A 230 9.78 17.89 -9.91
C LEU A 230 9.15 18.58 -11.13
N ARG A 231 8.10 19.37 -10.90
CA ARG A 231 7.37 20.02 -12.00
C ARG A 231 8.05 21.24 -12.57
N PHE A 232 8.71 22.05 -11.73
CA PHE A 232 9.29 23.33 -12.10
C PHE A 232 10.81 23.41 -11.93
N GLY A 233 11.44 22.41 -11.33
CA GLY A 233 12.88 22.45 -11.05
C GLY A 233 13.29 23.53 -10.07
N TYR A 234 12.40 23.97 -9.16
CA TYR A 234 12.70 25.04 -8.22
C TYR A 234 13.69 24.58 -7.15
N MET A 235 14.60 25.46 -6.83
CA MET A 235 15.54 25.25 -5.72
C MET A 235 14.81 25.28 -4.37
N PRO A 236 15.26 24.50 -3.37
CA PRO A 236 14.61 24.42 -2.05
C PRO A 236 14.35 25.77 -1.39
N SER A 237 15.29 26.73 -1.52
CA SER A 237 15.14 28.10 -0.98
C SER A 237 13.97 28.86 -1.59
N LYS A 238 13.69 28.65 -2.89
CA LYS A 238 12.53 29.25 -3.56
C LYS A 238 11.24 28.59 -3.09
N ILE A 239 11.22 27.25 -3.00
CA ILE A 239 10.03 26.50 -2.55
C ILE A 239 9.68 26.88 -1.11
N TYR A 240 10.68 26.99 -0.24
CA TYR A 240 10.49 27.45 1.14
C TYR A 240 9.85 28.84 1.25
N ARG A 241 10.25 29.78 0.36
CA ARG A 241 9.61 31.10 0.30
C ARG A 241 8.16 31.02 -0.16
N LEU A 242 7.87 30.17 -1.15
CA LEU A 242 6.50 29.93 -1.60
C LEU A 242 5.64 29.36 -0.47
N ALA A 243 6.12 28.33 0.23
CA ALA A 243 5.41 27.72 1.36
C ALA A 243 5.08 28.67 2.53
N LYS A 244 5.80 29.82 2.64
CA LYS A 244 5.50 30.84 3.66
C LYS A 244 4.38 31.80 3.30
N ILE A 245 3.99 31.86 2.06
CA ILE A 245 2.98 32.80 1.55
C ILE A 245 1.71 32.11 1.06
N THR A 246 1.71 30.76 1.05
CA THR A 246 0.54 29.92 0.77
C THR A 246 -0.13 29.51 2.06
#